data_c1a518ea9d2c85bb53186b4dbf7b6948
#
_entry.id   c1a518ea9d2c85bb53186b4dbf7b6948
#
_cell.length_a   1.000
_cell.length_b   1.000
_cell.length_c   1.000
_cell.angle_alpha   90.00
_cell.angle_beta   90.00
_cell.angle_gamma   90.00
#
_symmetry.space_group_name_H-M   'P 1'
#
loop_
_entity.id
_entity.type
_entity.pdbx_description
1 polymer ?
#
loop_
_entity_poly.entity_id
_entity_poly.type
_entity_poly.pdbx_seq_one_letter_code
_entity_poly.pdbx_strand_id
1 'polypeptide(L)'
;MVLADYHVHTTWSHGRQTVEQAAERAKELGLEAIAITDHARKGSIWVPEYASHLETTKKRVSTPLIISGLEVKVLDHDGQIDLNPEWINGLDMVLVAVHNIPGITREKIDALSDRLPHLYAELLISAIKNVELQVPTIMAHPGKWLLENNLAFIPKDYWDEIAKTAKRHKKIIEYNTSCPLPENFLEILLSNDVKFSVGSDAHCADEIGKGIPSATKLVGRSLVKPWELTGNGKA
;
A
#
# COMPACT_ATOMS: atom_id res chain seq x y z
N MET A 1 -14.93 -10.82 11.70
CA MET A 1 -14.39 -10.06 10.55
C MET A 1 -13.11 -9.43 11.08
N VAL A 2 -11.96 -9.72 10.47
CA VAL A 2 -10.67 -9.17 10.90
C VAL A 2 -10.60 -7.70 10.50
N LEU A 3 -10.38 -6.81 11.47
CA LEU A 3 -10.14 -5.39 11.23
C LEU A 3 -8.64 -5.12 11.31
N ALA A 4 -8.05 -4.70 10.21
CA ALA A 4 -6.64 -4.37 10.13
C ALA A 4 -6.43 -3.12 9.27
N ASP A 5 -5.51 -2.26 9.68
CA ASP A 5 -5.07 -1.11 8.92
C ASP A 5 -3.67 -1.40 8.35
N TYR A 6 -3.59 -1.56 7.03
CA TYR A 6 -2.35 -2.01 6.38
C TYR A 6 -1.50 -0.87 5.81
N HIS A 7 -1.83 0.41 6.14
CA HIS A 7 -1.08 1.55 5.63
C HIS A 7 -1.05 2.70 6.64
N VAL A 8 0.02 2.76 7.42
CA VAL A 8 0.20 3.78 8.46
C VAL A 8 1.65 4.27 8.48
N HIS A 9 1.82 5.60 8.50
CA HIS A 9 3.10 6.28 8.59
C HIS A 9 3.39 6.76 10.01
N THR A 10 4.68 6.80 10.35
CA THR A 10 5.14 7.25 11.68
C THR A 10 6.21 8.33 11.56
N THR A 11 6.79 8.72 12.70
CA THR A 11 7.89 9.68 12.76
C THR A 11 9.19 9.20 12.11
N TRP A 12 9.24 7.95 11.64
CA TRP A 12 10.37 7.45 10.85
C TRP A 12 10.42 8.06 9.44
N SER A 13 9.28 8.45 8.90
CA SER A 13 9.21 9.23 7.65
C SER A 13 8.63 10.61 7.92
N HIS A 14 7.33 10.80 7.74
CA HIS A 14 6.67 12.09 7.91
C HIS A 14 5.29 12.00 8.61
N GLY A 15 4.99 10.86 9.22
CA GLY A 15 3.88 10.74 10.16
C GLY A 15 4.16 11.52 11.45
N ARG A 16 3.12 11.81 12.22
CA ARG A 16 3.20 12.61 13.46
C ARG A 16 3.23 11.75 14.71
N GLN A 17 2.83 10.48 14.63
CA GLN A 17 2.82 9.52 15.73
C GLN A 17 4.04 8.61 15.69
N THR A 18 4.48 8.14 16.87
CA THR A 18 5.45 7.05 16.96
C THR A 18 4.80 5.70 16.66
N VAL A 19 5.61 4.65 16.51
CA VAL A 19 5.12 3.27 16.34
C VAL A 19 4.25 2.85 17.53
N GLU A 20 4.68 3.18 18.75
CA GLU A 20 3.96 2.85 19.98
C GLU A 20 2.60 3.58 20.06
N GLN A 21 2.57 4.86 19.70
CA GLN A 21 1.33 5.64 19.65
C GLN A 21 0.37 5.08 18.60
N ALA A 22 0.88 4.69 17.43
CA ALA A 22 0.07 4.05 16.41
C ALA A 22 -0.51 2.71 16.87
N ALA A 23 0.31 1.88 17.52
CA ALA A 23 -0.13 0.60 18.08
C ALA A 23 -1.18 0.76 19.18
N GLU A 24 -0.99 1.71 20.11
CA GLU A 24 -1.97 1.98 21.16
C GLU A 24 -3.29 2.49 20.58
N ARG A 25 -3.22 3.40 19.59
CA ARG A 25 -4.42 3.88 18.90
C ARG A 25 -5.18 2.77 18.18
N ALA A 26 -4.46 1.88 17.49
CA ALA A 26 -5.06 0.72 16.84
C ALA A 26 -5.75 -0.22 17.85
N LYS A 27 -5.14 -0.42 19.02
CA LYS A 27 -5.72 -1.19 20.12
C LYS A 27 -7.00 -0.53 20.69
N GLU A 28 -7.00 0.77 20.92
CA GLU A 28 -8.20 1.52 21.35
C GLU A 28 -9.36 1.36 20.37
N LEU A 29 -9.07 1.31 19.08
CA LEU A 29 -10.03 1.13 18.00
C LEU A 29 -10.46 -0.34 17.80
N GLY A 30 -9.86 -1.27 18.53
CA GLY A 30 -10.15 -2.71 18.39
C GLY A 30 -9.64 -3.30 17.07
N LEU A 31 -8.60 -2.72 16.46
CA LEU A 31 -7.95 -3.32 15.30
C LEU A 31 -7.15 -4.55 15.74
N GLU A 32 -7.28 -5.64 14.98
CA GLU A 32 -6.55 -6.89 15.23
C GLU A 32 -5.11 -6.82 14.73
N ALA A 33 -4.85 -5.99 13.69
CA ALA A 33 -3.52 -5.73 13.17
C ALA A 33 -3.35 -4.30 12.66
N ILE A 34 -2.09 -3.85 12.67
CA ILE A 34 -1.66 -2.57 12.08
C ILE A 34 -0.34 -2.80 11.35
N ALA A 35 -0.23 -2.34 10.11
CA ALA A 35 1.05 -2.31 9.40
C ALA A 35 1.67 -0.91 9.48
N ILE A 36 2.91 -0.86 9.91
CA ILE A 36 3.72 0.35 9.91
C ILE A 36 4.52 0.35 8.61
N THR A 37 4.30 1.36 7.76
CA THR A 37 4.71 1.36 6.35
C THR A 37 5.32 2.68 5.93
N ASP A 38 6.27 3.15 6.71
CA ASP A 38 6.94 4.42 6.46
C ASP A 38 7.56 4.50 5.07
N HIS A 39 7.57 5.70 4.46
CA HIS A 39 8.19 5.89 3.16
C HIS A 39 9.69 5.66 3.21
N ALA A 40 10.20 4.86 2.29
CA ALA A 40 11.62 4.63 2.13
C ALA A 40 12.09 4.80 0.68
N ARG A 41 13.40 5.05 0.55
CA ARG A 41 14.13 5.12 -0.71
C ARG A 41 15.42 4.33 -0.58
N LYS A 42 16.04 3.92 -1.67
CA LYS A 42 17.35 3.23 -1.64
C LYS A 42 18.41 3.88 -0.74
N GLY A 43 18.33 5.19 -0.55
CA GLY A 43 19.23 5.95 0.33
C GLY A 43 18.74 6.16 1.76
N SER A 44 17.65 5.55 2.19
CA SER A 44 17.10 5.71 3.56
C SER A 44 17.91 4.89 4.56
N ILE A 45 19.04 5.42 5.01
CA ILE A 45 20.01 4.74 5.90
C ILE A 45 19.41 4.34 7.25
N TRP A 46 18.28 4.89 7.64
CA TRP A 46 17.56 4.61 8.90
C TRP A 46 16.77 3.28 8.87
N VAL A 47 16.55 2.66 7.70
CA VAL A 47 15.69 1.47 7.59
C VAL A 47 16.13 0.28 8.43
N PRO A 48 17.43 -0.04 8.57
CA PRO A 48 17.85 -1.12 9.48
C PRO A 48 17.49 -0.87 10.94
N GLU A 49 17.60 0.37 11.41
CA GLU A 49 17.21 0.76 12.77
C GLU A 49 15.69 0.69 12.95
N TYR A 50 14.93 1.17 11.98
CA TYR A 50 13.49 1.05 11.92
C TYR A 50 13.00 -0.40 12.00
N ALA A 51 13.56 -1.30 11.20
CA ALA A 51 13.21 -2.71 11.23
C ALA A 51 13.50 -3.34 12.61
N SER A 52 14.65 -3.03 13.21
CA SER A 52 15.01 -3.46 14.56
C SER A 52 14.06 -2.91 15.63
N HIS A 53 13.63 -1.65 15.49
CA HIS A 53 12.66 -1.03 16.38
C HIS A 53 11.29 -1.73 16.30
N LEU A 54 10.81 -2.01 15.07
CA LEU A 54 9.56 -2.75 14.87
C LEU A 54 9.62 -4.15 15.48
N GLU A 55 10.71 -4.90 15.28
CA GLU A 55 10.90 -6.22 15.87
C GLU A 55 10.90 -6.18 17.41
N THR A 56 11.48 -5.14 17.99
CA THR A 56 11.46 -4.93 19.43
C THR A 56 10.05 -4.62 19.93
N THR A 57 9.30 -3.79 19.17
CA THR A 57 7.94 -3.41 19.53
C THR A 57 6.97 -4.59 19.38
N LYS A 58 7.11 -5.43 18.34
CA LYS A 58 6.36 -6.69 18.18
C LYS A 58 6.47 -7.61 19.38
N LYS A 59 7.65 -7.70 20.01
CA LYS A 59 7.88 -8.53 21.21
C LYS A 59 7.19 -7.98 22.45
N ARG A 60 6.97 -6.68 22.53
CA ARG A 60 6.35 -6.00 23.70
C ARG A 60 4.85 -5.86 23.56
N VAL A 61 4.35 -5.72 22.34
CA VAL A 61 2.93 -5.47 22.04
C VAL A 61 2.33 -6.75 21.50
N SER A 62 1.45 -7.38 22.28
CA SER A 62 0.75 -8.60 21.88
C SER A 62 -0.50 -8.33 21.03
N THR A 63 -1.10 -7.14 21.16
CA THR A 63 -2.31 -6.71 20.45
C THR A 63 -2.27 -5.19 20.29
N PRO A 64 -2.48 -4.65 19.05
CA PRO A 64 -2.69 -5.37 17.79
C PRO A 64 -1.44 -6.12 17.31
N LEU A 65 -1.61 -7.06 16.37
CA LEU A 65 -0.47 -7.61 15.62
C LEU A 65 0.20 -6.48 14.82
N ILE A 66 1.48 -6.22 15.08
CA ILE A 66 2.25 -5.24 14.32
C ILE A 66 2.87 -5.95 13.11
N ILE A 67 2.67 -5.38 11.94
CA ILE A 67 3.21 -5.83 10.66
C ILE A 67 4.28 -4.81 10.22
N SER A 68 5.49 -5.29 9.95
CA SER A 68 6.56 -4.43 9.45
C SER A 68 6.49 -4.30 7.94
N GLY A 69 6.46 -3.07 7.45
CA GLY A 69 6.45 -2.79 6.02
C GLY A 69 7.20 -1.50 5.69
N LEU A 70 7.33 -1.25 4.40
CA LEU A 70 7.78 0.03 3.86
C LEU A 70 6.87 0.41 2.70
N GLU A 71 6.65 1.70 2.51
CA GLU A 71 6.09 2.21 1.27
C GLU A 71 7.21 2.77 0.39
N VAL A 72 7.31 2.23 -0.82
CA VAL A 72 8.32 2.60 -1.81
C VAL A 72 7.67 3.01 -3.13
N LYS A 73 8.34 3.88 -3.88
CA LYS A 73 7.81 4.35 -5.15
C LYS A 73 8.36 3.56 -6.35
N VAL A 74 7.57 3.51 -7.41
CA VAL A 74 8.01 3.10 -8.74
C VAL A 74 8.93 4.17 -9.32
N LEU A 75 10.07 3.77 -9.91
CA LEU A 75 11.11 4.67 -10.41
C LEU A 75 11.06 4.90 -11.92
N ASP A 76 10.63 3.90 -12.68
CA ASP A 76 10.68 3.93 -14.15
C ASP A 76 9.55 3.12 -14.78
N HIS A 77 9.49 3.17 -16.12
CA HIS A 77 8.50 2.46 -16.91
C HIS A 77 8.74 0.94 -16.99
N ASP A 78 9.89 0.44 -16.53
CA ASP A 78 10.16 -1.00 -16.39
C ASP A 78 9.68 -1.54 -15.04
N GLY A 79 9.12 -0.67 -14.18
CA GLY A 79 8.57 -1.04 -12.88
C GLY A 79 9.62 -1.22 -11.79
N GLN A 80 10.83 -0.68 -11.97
CA GLN A 80 11.80 -0.66 -10.88
C GLN A 80 11.32 0.19 -9.72
N ILE A 81 11.67 -0.22 -8.50
CA ILE A 81 11.24 0.44 -7.26
C ILE A 81 12.42 1.03 -6.48
N ASP A 82 12.13 2.06 -5.70
CA ASP A 82 13.10 2.77 -4.87
C ASP A 82 13.33 2.04 -3.54
N LEU A 83 13.79 0.78 -3.62
CA LEU A 83 14.03 -0.09 -2.48
C LEU A 83 15.46 -0.66 -2.53
N ASN A 84 16.17 -0.66 -1.40
CA ASN A 84 17.37 -1.46 -1.25
C ASN A 84 16.96 -2.93 -0.98
N PRO A 85 17.33 -3.90 -1.84
CA PRO A 85 16.94 -5.30 -1.67
C PRO A 85 17.39 -5.94 -0.35
N GLU A 86 18.46 -5.46 0.27
CA GLU A 86 18.98 -5.97 1.55
C GLU A 86 17.99 -5.80 2.71
N TRP A 87 17.08 -4.82 2.60
CA TRP A 87 16.12 -4.52 3.67
C TRP A 87 14.91 -5.46 3.70
N ILE A 88 14.67 -6.20 2.63
CA ILE A 88 13.49 -7.08 2.49
C ILE A 88 13.42 -8.12 3.60
N ASN A 89 14.56 -8.66 4.02
CA ASN A 89 14.62 -9.71 5.05
C ASN A 89 14.12 -9.28 6.44
N GLY A 90 14.00 -7.98 6.69
CA GLY A 90 13.46 -7.42 7.94
C GLY A 90 12.00 -6.99 7.86
N LEU A 91 11.31 -7.27 6.75
CA LEU A 91 9.96 -6.82 6.49
C LEU A 91 9.00 -7.98 6.33
N ASP A 92 7.74 -7.77 6.74
CA ASP A 92 6.63 -8.68 6.47
C ASP A 92 5.99 -8.41 5.10
N MET A 93 6.01 -7.15 4.63
CA MET A 93 5.39 -6.74 3.37
C MET A 93 6.00 -5.45 2.81
N VAL A 94 5.69 -5.16 1.55
CA VAL A 94 6.06 -3.89 0.91
C VAL A 94 4.86 -3.31 0.17
N LEU A 95 4.58 -2.03 0.42
CA LEU A 95 3.68 -1.21 -0.39
C LEU A 95 4.46 -0.59 -1.55
N VAL A 96 3.93 -0.72 -2.76
CA VAL A 96 4.52 -0.14 -3.98
C VAL A 96 3.56 0.86 -4.57
N ALA A 97 3.96 2.12 -4.63
CA ALA A 97 3.13 3.23 -5.04
C ALA A 97 3.63 3.91 -6.32
N VAL A 98 2.71 4.35 -7.16
CA VAL A 98 2.97 5.26 -8.27
C VAL A 98 2.71 6.70 -7.79
N HIS A 99 3.72 7.30 -7.13
CA HIS A 99 3.64 8.66 -6.58
C HIS A 99 3.90 9.77 -7.62
N ASN A 100 4.38 9.41 -8.79
CA ASN A 100 4.58 10.29 -9.94
C ASN A 100 4.84 9.45 -11.19
N ILE A 101 4.66 10.04 -12.36
CA ILE A 101 5.08 9.44 -13.61
C ILE A 101 6.52 9.88 -13.93
N PRO A 102 7.46 8.95 -14.11
CA PRO A 102 8.86 9.29 -14.41
C PRO A 102 9.00 10.23 -15.60
N GLY A 103 9.84 11.26 -15.47
CA GLY A 103 10.05 12.26 -16.51
C GLY A 103 8.95 13.32 -16.66
N ILE A 104 7.87 13.24 -15.88
CA ILE A 104 6.82 14.27 -15.83
C ILE A 104 7.12 15.24 -14.70
N THR A 105 7.36 16.50 -15.07
CA THR A 105 7.50 17.61 -14.12
C THR A 105 6.14 18.30 -13.92
N ARG A 106 6.02 19.07 -12.85
CA ARG A 106 4.79 19.78 -12.51
C ARG A 106 4.29 20.68 -13.66
N GLU A 107 5.20 21.33 -14.37
CA GLU A 107 4.87 22.22 -15.49
C GLU A 107 4.32 21.49 -16.72
N LYS A 108 4.55 20.17 -16.82
CA LYS A 108 4.06 19.34 -17.92
C LYS A 108 2.69 18.72 -17.64
N ILE A 109 2.20 18.78 -16.39
CA ILE A 109 0.94 18.10 -16.01
C ILE A 109 -0.22 18.65 -16.84
N ASP A 110 -0.40 19.96 -16.89
CA ASP A 110 -1.51 20.58 -17.62
C ASP A 110 -1.45 20.28 -19.13
N ALA A 111 -0.24 20.37 -19.71
CA ALA A 111 -0.02 20.14 -21.14
C ALA A 111 -0.25 18.69 -21.58
N LEU A 112 -0.18 17.74 -20.64
CA LEU A 112 -0.29 16.30 -20.90
C LEU A 112 -1.50 15.66 -20.20
N SER A 113 -2.41 16.47 -19.66
CA SER A 113 -3.53 16.03 -18.81
C SER A 113 -4.31 14.84 -19.36
N ASP A 114 -4.61 14.84 -20.68
CA ASP A 114 -5.34 13.74 -21.34
C ASP A 114 -4.50 12.44 -21.48
N ARG A 115 -3.19 12.55 -21.50
CA ARG A 115 -2.28 11.39 -21.67
C ARG A 115 -1.84 10.78 -20.35
N LEU A 116 -1.75 11.57 -19.29
CA LEU A 116 -1.20 11.13 -18.00
C LEU A 116 -1.97 9.96 -17.37
N PRO A 117 -3.33 9.88 -17.45
CA PRO A 117 -4.06 8.72 -16.96
C PRO A 117 -3.68 7.41 -17.65
N HIS A 118 -3.40 7.46 -18.96
CA HIS A 118 -2.94 6.30 -19.75
C HIS A 118 -1.53 5.89 -19.35
N LEU A 119 -0.59 6.85 -19.30
CA LEU A 119 0.79 6.59 -18.86
C LEU A 119 0.85 6.06 -17.44
N TYR A 120 -0.02 6.55 -16.55
CA TYR A 120 -0.13 6.04 -15.19
C TYR A 120 -0.59 4.59 -15.17
N ALA A 121 -1.62 4.24 -15.97
CA ALA A 121 -2.11 2.88 -16.07
C ALA A 121 -1.04 1.90 -16.59
N GLU A 122 -0.31 2.30 -17.63
CA GLU A 122 0.80 1.53 -18.20
C GLU A 122 1.92 1.31 -17.16
N LEU A 123 2.27 2.36 -16.42
CA LEU A 123 3.28 2.29 -15.35
C LEU A 123 2.82 1.38 -14.20
N LEU A 124 1.56 1.47 -13.80
CA LEU A 124 0.99 0.58 -12.77
C LEU A 124 1.01 -0.89 -13.22
N ILE A 125 0.61 -1.17 -14.46
CA ILE A 125 0.64 -2.52 -15.04
C ILE A 125 2.08 -3.04 -15.10
N SER A 126 3.04 -2.20 -15.51
CA SER A 126 4.46 -2.57 -15.53
C SER A 126 4.98 -2.90 -14.13
N ALA A 127 4.65 -2.08 -13.12
CA ALA A 127 5.02 -2.34 -11.74
C ALA A 127 4.40 -3.66 -11.22
N ILE A 128 3.12 -3.92 -11.51
CA ILE A 128 2.46 -5.18 -11.16
C ILE A 128 3.20 -6.39 -11.76
N LYS A 129 3.64 -6.28 -13.01
CA LYS A 129 4.35 -7.37 -13.74
C LYS A 129 5.76 -7.61 -13.20
N ASN A 130 6.52 -6.54 -13.00
CA ASN A 130 7.97 -6.61 -12.90
C ASN A 130 8.50 -6.54 -11.45
N VAL A 131 7.71 -6.03 -10.50
CA VAL A 131 8.12 -6.03 -9.10
C VAL A 131 8.01 -7.45 -8.53
N GLU A 132 9.15 -8.10 -8.31
CA GLU A 132 9.23 -9.42 -7.69
C GLU A 132 10.01 -9.32 -6.37
N LEU A 133 9.31 -9.50 -5.25
CA LEU A 133 9.87 -9.49 -3.91
C LEU A 133 9.60 -10.82 -3.21
N GLN A 134 10.45 -11.18 -2.24
CA GLN A 134 10.28 -12.39 -1.42
C GLN A 134 9.20 -12.23 -0.33
N VAL A 135 8.64 -11.04 -0.19
CA VAL A 135 7.56 -10.72 0.73
C VAL A 135 6.31 -10.27 -0.04
N PRO A 136 5.12 -10.37 0.57
CA PRO A 136 3.89 -9.87 -0.03
C PRO A 136 4.03 -8.44 -0.53
N THR A 137 3.60 -8.21 -1.76
CA THR A 137 3.65 -6.89 -2.42
C THR A 137 2.24 -6.37 -2.60
N ILE A 138 2.00 -5.17 -2.10
CA ILE A 138 0.72 -4.47 -2.19
C ILE A 138 0.91 -3.26 -3.10
N MET A 139 0.06 -3.12 -4.12
CA MET A 139 0.01 -1.93 -4.96
C MET A 139 -0.81 -0.87 -4.23
N ALA A 140 -0.12 0.13 -3.68
CA ALA A 140 -0.71 1.16 -2.84
C ALA A 140 -1.56 2.16 -3.64
N HIS A 141 -2.70 2.52 -3.09
CA HIS A 141 -3.63 3.59 -3.55
C HIS A 141 -3.62 3.87 -5.05
N PRO A 142 -4.00 2.90 -5.93
CA PRO A 142 -3.98 3.09 -7.38
C PRO A 142 -4.83 4.29 -7.80
N GLY A 143 -4.23 5.21 -8.57
CA GLY A 143 -4.89 6.42 -9.06
C GLY A 143 -4.80 7.63 -8.14
N LYS A 144 -4.29 7.52 -6.90
CA LYS A 144 -4.20 8.64 -5.97
C LYS A 144 -3.47 9.85 -6.57
N TRP A 145 -2.30 9.64 -7.16
CA TRP A 145 -1.53 10.71 -7.79
C TRP A 145 -2.31 11.44 -8.91
N LEU A 146 -3.12 10.72 -9.68
CA LEU A 146 -3.98 11.33 -10.71
C LEU A 146 -4.97 12.30 -10.07
N LEU A 147 -5.68 11.85 -9.04
CA LEU A 147 -6.70 12.65 -8.36
C LEU A 147 -6.09 13.86 -7.62
N GLU A 148 -4.93 13.70 -7.00
CA GLU A 148 -4.19 14.80 -6.34
C GLU A 148 -3.75 15.89 -7.33
N ASN A 149 -3.58 15.55 -8.60
CA ASN A 149 -3.25 16.49 -9.66
C ASN A 149 -4.48 16.93 -10.49
N ASN A 150 -5.70 16.68 -9.99
CA ASN A 150 -6.97 17.00 -10.66
C ASN A 150 -7.10 16.37 -12.05
N LEU A 151 -6.50 15.21 -12.27
CA LEU A 151 -6.59 14.45 -13.51
C LEU A 151 -7.73 13.43 -13.45
N ALA A 152 -8.14 12.95 -14.61
CA ALA A 152 -9.07 11.82 -14.69
C ALA A 152 -8.46 10.58 -14.05
N PHE A 153 -9.30 9.72 -13.47
CA PHE A 153 -8.86 8.42 -12.97
C PHE A 153 -8.36 7.52 -14.11
N ILE A 154 -7.73 6.39 -13.76
CA ILE A 154 -7.27 5.37 -14.71
C ILE A 154 -8.40 5.04 -15.73
N PRO A 155 -8.14 5.10 -17.06
CA PRO A 155 -9.15 4.82 -18.05
C PRO A 155 -9.69 3.38 -17.97
N LYS A 156 -10.99 3.22 -18.23
CA LYS A 156 -11.71 1.93 -18.10
C LYS A 156 -11.08 0.82 -18.94
N ASP A 157 -10.51 1.15 -20.08
CA ASP A 157 -9.89 0.20 -20.99
C ASP A 157 -8.71 -0.58 -20.36
N TYR A 158 -8.10 -0.03 -19.29
CA TYR A 158 -7.02 -0.68 -18.55
C TYR A 158 -7.49 -1.52 -17.36
N TRP A 159 -8.74 -1.37 -16.90
CA TRP A 159 -9.20 -1.98 -15.65
C TRP A 159 -9.13 -3.50 -15.65
N ASP A 160 -9.58 -4.11 -16.74
CA ASP A 160 -9.52 -5.56 -16.94
C ASP A 160 -8.07 -6.08 -17.00
N GLU A 161 -7.18 -5.34 -17.67
CA GLU A 161 -5.76 -5.73 -17.74
C GLU A 161 -5.09 -5.62 -16.37
N ILE A 162 -5.36 -4.56 -15.62
CA ILE A 162 -4.87 -4.39 -14.25
C ILE A 162 -5.33 -5.56 -13.37
N ALA A 163 -6.62 -5.91 -13.41
CA ALA A 163 -7.18 -7.00 -12.62
C ALA A 163 -6.55 -8.36 -12.96
N LYS A 164 -6.51 -8.71 -14.25
CA LYS A 164 -5.91 -9.96 -14.73
C LYS A 164 -4.42 -10.04 -14.41
N THR A 165 -3.71 -8.91 -14.54
CA THR A 165 -2.27 -8.85 -14.26
C THR A 165 -2.01 -8.99 -12.76
N ALA A 166 -2.76 -8.28 -11.91
CA ALA A 166 -2.64 -8.40 -10.46
C ALA A 166 -2.90 -9.85 -9.99
N LYS A 167 -3.95 -10.49 -10.51
CA LYS A 167 -4.24 -11.90 -10.22
C LYS A 167 -3.12 -12.82 -10.65
N ARG A 168 -2.62 -12.67 -11.89
CA ARG A 168 -1.54 -13.52 -12.46
C ARG A 168 -0.26 -13.42 -11.66
N HIS A 169 0.13 -12.21 -11.28
CA HIS A 169 1.37 -11.93 -10.55
C HIS A 169 1.20 -11.94 -9.04
N LYS A 170 0.01 -12.39 -8.54
CA LYS A 170 -0.31 -12.50 -7.11
C LYS A 170 -0.09 -11.21 -6.33
N LYS A 171 -0.32 -10.06 -6.97
CA LYS A 171 -0.23 -8.77 -6.31
C LYS A 171 -1.54 -8.47 -5.58
N ILE A 172 -1.39 -7.87 -4.41
CA ILE A 172 -2.50 -7.38 -3.62
C ILE A 172 -2.76 -5.93 -4.05
N ILE A 173 -4.01 -5.55 -4.22
CA ILE A 173 -4.40 -4.15 -4.51
C ILE A 173 -4.88 -3.51 -3.22
N GLU A 174 -4.40 -2.34 -2.92
CA GLU A 174 -4.91 -1.59 -1.78
C GLU A 174 -6.27 -0.96 -2.09
N TYR A 175 -7.25 -1.17 -1.21
CA TYR A 175 -8.38 -0.29 -1.06
C TYR A 175 -8.03 0.76 0.01
N ASN A 176 -7.57 1.92 -0.44
CA ASN A 176 -7.19 3.01 0.43
C ASN A 176 -8.42 3.83 0.82
N THR A 177 -8.63 4.04 2.12
CA THR A 177 -9.84 4.73 2.60
C THR A 177 -9.77 6.24 2.47
N SER A 178 -8.57 6.82 2.30
CA SER A 178 -8.38 8.24 2.00
C SER A 178 -8.54 8.55 0.50
N CYS A 179 -8.39 7.53 -0.36
CA CYS A 179 -8.54 7.61 -1.80
C CYS A 179 -9.25 6.36 -2.33
N PRO A 180 -10.59 6.22 -2.11
CA PRO A 180 -11.33 5.03 -2.49
C PRO A 180 -11.30 4.78 -4.00
N LEU A 181 -11.24 3.50 -4.37
CA LEU A 181 -11.39 3.09 -5.77
C LEU A 181 -12.81 3.39 -6.28
N PRO A 182 -12.98 3.78 -7.55
CA PRO A 182 -14.29 3.85 -8.18
C PRO A 182 -15.02 2.50 -8.08
N GLU A 183 -16.33 2.53 -7.77
CA GLU A 183 -17.13 1.33 -7.53
C GLU A 183 -17.04 0.31 -8.67
N ASN A 184 -17.22 0.74 -9.90
CA ASN A 184 -17.13 -0.14 -11.08
C ASN A 184 -15.74 -0.76 -11.25
N PHE A 185 -14.66 -0.06 -10.85
CA PHE A 185 -13.30 -0.62 -10.90
C PHE A 185 -13.11 -1.66 -9.81
N LEU A 186 -13.59 -1.38 -8.62
CA LEU A 186 -13.58 -2.34 -7.52
C LEU A 186 -14.33 -3.63 -7.90
N GLU A 187 -15.51 -3.53 -8.53
CA GLU A 187 -16.28 -4.68 -9.01
C GLU A 187 -15.49 -5.54 -10.00
N ILE A 188 -14.77 -4.93 -10.93
CA ILE A 188 -13.90 -5.65 -11.88
C ILE A 188 -12.78 -6.38 -11.15
N LEU A 189 -12.10 -5.73 -10.20
CA LEU A 189 -11.06 -6.36 -9.41
C LEU A 189 -11.59 -7.54 -8.58
N LEU A 190 -12.75 -7.38 -7.93
CA LEU A 190 -13.40 -8.44 -7.15
C LEU A 190 -13.85 -9.62 -8.03
N SER A 191 -14.41 -9.36 -9.21
CA SER A 191 -14.86 -10.39 -10.15
C SER A 191 -13.70 -11.19 -10.75
N ASN A 192 -12.50 -10.63 -10.76
CA ASN A 192 -11.27 -11.31 -11.14
C ASN A 192 -10.55 -12.00 -9.97
N ASP A 193 -11.17 -12.10 -8.78
CA ASP A 193 -10.59 -12.67 -7.56
C ASP A 193 -9.26 -12.01 -7.14
N VAL A 194 -9.10 -10.73 -7.38
CA VAL A 194 -7.94 -9.97 -6.90
C VAL A 194 -8.00 -9.90 -5.37
N LYS A 195 -6.86 -10.05 -4.72
CA LYS A 195 -6.73 -9.89 -3.26
C LYS A 195 -6.59 -8.41 -2.91
N PHE A 196 -7.15 -8.04 -1.75
CA PHE A 196 -7.12 -6.67 -1.25
C PHE A 196 -6.47 -6.57 0.12
N SER A 197 -5.71 -5.49 0.32
CA SER A 197 -5.49 -4.90 1.64
C SER A 197 -6.43 -3.69 1.81
N VAL A 198 -6.62 -3.26 3.05
CA VAL A 198 -7.35 -2.03 3.37
C VAL A 198 -6.42 -1.15 4.20
N GLY A 199 -6.16 0.08 3.76
CA GLY A 199 -5.27 1.02 4.44
C GLY A 199 -5.91 2.39 4.62
N SER A 200 -5.63 3.05 5.74
CA SER A 200 -6.05 4.44 5.98
C SER A 200 -5.11 5.45 5.37
N ASP A 201 -3.83 5.08 5.18
CA ASP A 201 -2.74 5.99 4.82
C ASP A 201 -2.57 7.11 5.87
N ALA A 202 -2.70 6.69 7.14
CA ALA A 202 -2.72 7.59 8.28
C ALA A 202 -1.35 8.23 8.53
N HIS A 203 -1.35 9.55 8.66
CA HIS A 203 -0.18 10.36 9.00
C HIS A 203 -0.29 10.97 10.40
N CYS A 204 -1.43 10.80 11.06
CA CYS A 204 -1.64 11.12 12.46
C CYS A 204 -2.57 10.09 13.12
N ALA A 205 -2.50 10.01 14.47
CA ALA A 205 -3.24 9.01 15.23
C ALA A 205 -4.77 9.04 14.98
N ASP A 206 -5.33 10.21 14.73
CA ASP A 206 -6.77 10.39 14.48
C ASP A 206 -7.23 9.83 13.12
N GLU A 207 -6.30 9.57 12.22
CA GLU A 207 -6.58 8.99 10.89
C GLU A 207 -6.53 7.45 10.91
N ILE A 208 -5.84 6.85 11.88
CA ILE A 208 -5.70 5.40 12.00
C ILE A 208 -7.08 4.75 12.11
N GLY A 209 -7.31 3.71 11.32
CA GLY A 209 -8.57 2.95 11.33
C GLY A 209 -9.74 3.65 10.65
N LYS A 210 -9.58 4.89 10.16
CA LYS A 210 -10.63 5.66 9.52
C LYS A 210 -11.11 4.95 8.25
N GLY A 211 -12.42 4.64 8.22
CA GLY A 211 -13.04 3.95 7.08
C GLY A 211 -12.75 2.44 7.00
N ILE A 212 -11.82 1.89 7.79
CA ILE A 212 -11.44 0.47 7.76
C ILE A 212 -12.64 -0.48 7.92
N PRO A 213 -13.59 -0.30 8.88
CA PRO A 213 -14.71 -1.22 9.02
C PRO A 213 -15.61 -1.30 7.77
N SER A 214 -15.86 -0.17 7.12
CA SER A 214 -16.68 -0.10 5.91
C SER A 214 -15.96 -0.71 4.71
N ALA A 215 -14.70 -0.36 4.52
CA ALA A 215 -13.87 -0.90 3.44
C ALA A 215 -13.67 -2.42 3.58
N THR A 216 -13.45 -2.92 4.81
CA THR A 216 -13.36 -4.37 5.08
C THR A 216 -14.62 -5.12 4.69
N LYS A 217 -15.81 -4.55 4.94
CA LYS A 217 -17.08 -5.13 4.48
C LYS A 217 -17.18 -5.15 2.96
N LEU A 218 -16.72 -4.08 2.32
CA LEU A 218 -16.81 -3.90 0.88
C LEU A 218 -15.95 -4.91 0.12
N VAL A 219 -14.68 -5.09 0.51
CA VAL A 219 -13.77 -6.05 -0.12
C VAL A 219 -14.05 -7.50 0.31
N GLY A 220 -14.72 -7.68 1.45
CA GLY A 220 -15.27 -8.95 1.92
C GLY A 220 -14.26 -10.09 1.99
N ARG A 221 -14.55 -11.22 1.29
CA ARG A 221 -13.70 -12.42 1.28
C ARG A 221 -12.38 -12.24 0.52
N SER A 222 -12.24 -11.19 -0.27
CA SER A 222 -11.01 -10.90 -1.01
C SER A 222 -9.94 -10.21 -0.15
N LEU A 223 -10.29 -9.79 1.08
CA LEU A 223 -9.35 -9.23 2.05
C LEU A 223 -8.28 -10.24 2.45
N VAL A 224 -7.01 -9.85 2.33
CA VAL A 224 -5.89 -10.59 2.91
C VAL A 224 -5.95 -10.56 4.43
N LYS A 225 -5.54 -11.66 5.07
CA LYS A 225 -5.50 -11.75 6.53
C LYS A 225 -4.10 -11.38 7.04
N PRO A 226 -3.97 -10.84 8.26
CA PRO A 226 -2.68 -10.46 8.81
C PRO A 226 -1.61 -11.56 8.75
N TRP A 227 -2.00 -12.81 9.04
CA TRP A 227 -1.09 -13.95 9.00
C TRP A 227 -0.67 -14.37 7.58
N GLU A 228 -1.41 -13.98 6.52
CA GLU A 228 -1.00 -14.20 5.13
C GLU A 228 0.15 -13.25 4.74
N LEU A 229 0.32 -12.14 5.47
CA LEU A 229 1.38 -11.16 5.25
C LEU A 229 2.64 -11.46 6.07
N THR A 230 2.51 -11.97 7.30
CA THR A 230 3.65 -12.18 8.20
C THR A 230 4.34 -13.54 8.03
N GLY A 231 3.94 -14.36 7.07
CA GLY A 231 4.47 -15.71 6.90
C GLY A 231 4.14 -16.69 8.03
N ASN A 232 3.42 -16.24 9.06
CA ASN A 232 2.99 -17.06 10.19
C ASN A 232 1.72 -17.90 9.88
N GLY A 233 1.42 -18.08 8.61
CA GLY A 233 0.25 -18.83 8.11
C GLY A 233 0.36 -20.35 8.25
N LYS A 234 0.87 -20.84 9.39
CA LYS A 234 0.74 -22.23 9.82
C LYS A 234 0.19 -22.23 11.24
N ALA A 235 -1.10 -22.17 11.36
CA ALA A 235 -1.83 -22.65 12.50
C ALA A 235 -2.82 -23.71 12.04
#